data_72e6cbc0d3ffcb33ac9425393769c591
#
_entry.id   72e6cbc0d3ffcb33ac9425393769c591
#
_cell.length_a   1.000
_cell.length_b   1.000
_cell.length_c   1.000
_cell.angle_alpha   90.00
_cell.angle_beta   90.00
_cell.angle_gamma   90.00
#
_symmetry.space_group_name_H-M   'P 1'
#
loop_
_entity.id
_entity.type
_entity.pdbx_description
1 polymer ?
#
loop_
_entity_poly.entity_id
_entity_poly.type
_entity_poly.pdbx_seq_one_letter_code
_entity_poly.pdbx_strand_id
1 'polypeptide(L)'
;MDNISQWSCEKFVNETSSKAPVPGGGGVAALVGSVGTALAGMVCNLTTNKNEYKEYEEDFKRILSDSKVLQENLLSLINRDAENFLPLAQCYKMKTDTAEEIAKKEEAMQTCLKTAISAPAEIIKITYEAIKLQEELRTKAPALTISDVGCGAVCLKAALQSGWLNILINLKLIKDEEYIKSIKGELLPLVEEGSNLADKIYENINSQLNS
;
A
#
# COMPACT_ATOMS: atom_id res chain seq x y z
N MET A 1 -7.26 19.68 -6.39
CA MET A 1 -6.47 18.69 -7.17
C MET A 1 -7.46 17.75 -7.84
N ASP A 2 -7.15 17.27 -9.06
CA ASP A 2 -7.96 16.20 -9.67
C ASP A 2 -7.96 14.96 -8.78
N ASN A 3 -9.08 14.24 -8.74
CA ASN A 3 -9.15 12.99 -7.99
C ASN A 3 -8.39 11.89 -8.76
N ILE A 4 -7.13 11.62 -8.40
CA ILE A 4 -6.23 10.69 -9.09
C ILE A 4 -6.78 9.26 -9.02
N SER A 5 -7.45 8.86 -7.93
CA SER A 5 -8.03 7.53 -7.78
C SER A 5 -9.19 7.25 -8.75
N GLN A 6 -9.71 8.29 -9.41
CA GLN A 6 -10.78 8.17 -10.43
C GLN A 6 -10.25 8.23 -11.87
N TRP A 7 -8.95 8.34 -12.06
CA TRP A 7 -8.37 8.32 -13.40
C TRP A 7 -8.51 6.93 -14.04
N SER A 8 -8.57 6.90 -15.37
CA SER A 8 -8.44 5.63 -16.08
C SER A 8 -7.07 5.00 -15.80
N CYS A 9 -6.96 3.68 -15.87
CA CYS A 9 -5.68 2.99 -15.73
C CYS A 9 -4.64 3.56 -16.70
N GLU A 10 -5.04 3.83 -17.95
CA GLU A 10 -4.17 4.43 -18.97
C GLU A 10 -3.65 5.80 -18.54
N LYS A 11 -4.53 6.69 -18.06
CA LYS A 11 -4.14 8.02 -17.59
C LYS A 11 -3.19 7.91 -16.40
N PHE A 12 -3.47 7.03 -15.43
CA PHE A 12 -2.62 6.85 -14.25
C PHE A 12 -1.21 6.41 -14.64
N VAL A 13 -1.08 5.42 -15.52
CA VAL A 13 0.21 4.90 -16.00
C VAL A 13 0.98 5.97 -16.79
N ASN A 14 0.32 6.69 -17.70
CA ASN A 14 0.92 7.73 -18.49
C ASN A 14 1.43 8.89 -17.63
N GLU A 15 0.65 9.34 -16.64
CA GLU A 15 1.09 10.39 -15.71
C GLU A 15 2.23 9.92 -14.81
N THR A 16 2.20 8.67 -14.31
CA THR A 16 3.31 8.09 -13.54
C THR A 16 4.62 8.05 -14.33
N SER A 17 4.56 7.86 -15.63
CA SER A 17 5.75 7.84 -16.51
C SER A 17 6.21 9.22 -16.96
N SER A 18 5.47 10.27 -16.63
CA SER A 18 5.72 11.64 -17.05
C SER A 18 6.75 12.36 -16.17
N LYS A 19 6.92 13.67 -16.38
CA LYS A 19 7.68 14.57 -15.48
C LYS A 19 6.83 15.15 -14.34
N ALA A 20 5.57 14.75 -14.24
CA ALA A 20 4.69 15.18 -13.16
C ALA A 20 5.24 14.70 -11.81
N PRO A 21 5.15 15.51 -10.74
CA PRO A 21 5.62 15.12 -9.42
C PRO A 21 4.75 14.04 -8.78
N VAL A 22 3.51 13.87 -9.23
CA VAL A 22 2.52 12.90 -8.76
C VAL A 22 1.68 12.38 -9.94
N PRO A 23 1.19 11.09 -9.90
CA PRO A 23 1.44 10.11 -8.85
C PRO A 23 2.89 9.58 -8.91
N GLY A 24 3.44 9.32 -7.72
CA GLY A 24 4.75 8.70 -7.54
C GLY A 24 4.65 7.31 -6.94
N GLY A 25 5.78 6.85 -6.35
CA GLY A 25 5.88 5.50 -5.77
C GLY A 25 4.85 5.19 -4.69
N GLY A 26 4.44 6.19 -3.87
CA GLY A 26 3.41 6.03 -2.84
C GLY A 26 2.03 5.83 -3.45
N GLY A 27 1.64 6.66 -4.42
CA GLY A 27 0.38 6.48 -5.15
C GLY A 27 0.31 5.14 -5.90
N VAL A 28 1.43 4.70 -6.49
CA VAL A 28 1.54 3.37 -7.11
C VAL A 28 1.39 2.25 -6.09
N ALA A 29 2.04 2.35 -4.92
CA ALA A 29 1.91 1.37 -3.84
C ALA A 29 0.45 1.24 -3.38
N ALA A 30 -0.26 2.37 -3.19
CA ALA A 30 -1.66 2.39 -2.82
C ALA A 30 -2.56 1.73 -3.87
N LEU A 31 -2.35 2.01 -5.16
CA LEU A 31 -3.09 1.39 -6.26
C LEU A 31 -2.87 -0.12 -6.31
N VAL A 32 -1.62 -0.58 -6.28
CA VAL A 32 -1.27 -2.01 -6.33
C VAL A 32 -1.83 -2.74 -5.11
N GLY A 33 -1.75 -2.13 -3.92
CA GLY A 33 -2.37 -2.65 -2.70
C GLY A 33 -3.88 -2.78 -2.82
N SER A 34 -4.57 -1.79 -3.39
CA SER A 34 -6.02 -1.84 -3.59
C SER A 34 -6.44 -2.95 -4.57
N VAL A 35 -5.67 -3.15 -5.64
CA VAL A 35 -5.90 -4.24 -6.62
C VAL A 35 -5.71 -5.61 -5.95
N GLY A 36 -4.62 -5.78 -5.18
CA GLY A 36 -4.37 -7.02 -4.43
C GLY A 36 -5.48 -7.32 -3.41
N THR A 37 -6.01 -6.29 -2.74
CA THR A 37 -7.13 -6.41 -1.80
C THR A 37 -8.44 -6.77 -2.52
N ALA A 38 -8.68 -6.19 -3.70
CA ALA A 38 -9.87 -6.47 -4.50
C ALA A 38 -9.98 -7.94 -4.92
N LEU A 39 -8.85 -8.64 -5.12
CA LEU A 39 -8.83 -10.08 -5.41
C LEU A 39 -9.38 -10.91 -4.25
N ALA A 40 -9.14 -10.52 -2.98
CA ALA A 40 -9.80 -11.17 -1.84
C ALA A 40 -11.33 -11.03 -1.91
N GLY A 41 -11.82 -9.82 -2.21
CA GLY A 41 -13.25 -9.57 -2.41
C GLY A 41 -13.85 -10.41 -3.56
N MET A 42 -13.10 -10.54 -4.67
CA MET A 42 -13.52 -11.35 -5.82
C MET A 42 -13.68 -12.84 -5.43
N VAL A 43 -12.70 -13.42 -4.74
CA VAL A 43 -12.75 -14.81 -4.26
C VAL A 43 -13.97 -15.02 -3.36
N CYS A 44 -14.23 -14.11 -2.41
CA CYS A 44 -15.41 -14.18 -1.55
C CYS A 44 -16.72 -14.12 -2.34
N ASN A 45 -16.85 -13.17 -3.26
CA ASN A 45 -18.05 -13.02 -4.10
C ASN A 45 -18.33 -14.26 -4.96
N LEU A 46 -17.29 -14.92 -5.46
CA LEU A 46 -17.41 -16.13 -6.26
C LEU A 46 -17.73 -17.38 -5.42
N THR A 47 -17.58 -17.32 -4.09
CA THR A 47 -17.71 -18.49 -3.19
C THR A 47 -18.96 -18.41 -2.31
N THR A 48 -19.34 -17.22 -1.87
CA THR A 48 -20.53 -16.97 -1.03
C THR A 48 -21.79 -17.58 -1.66
N ASN A 49 -22.66 -18.16 -0.84
CA ASN A 49 -23.89 -18.87 -1.21
C ASN A 49 -23.68 -20.21 -1.96
N LYS A 50 -22.48 -20.76 -2.02
CA LYS A 50 -22.25 -22.11 -2.56
C LYS A 50 -22.36 -23.14 -1.43
N ASN A 51 -23.21 -24.15 -1.62
CA ASN A 51 -23.44 -25.20 -0.61
C ASN A 51 -22.17 -25.95 -0.18
N GLU A 52 -21.22 -26.10 -1.10
CA GLU A 52 -19.93 -26.78 -0.88
C GLU A 52 -19.03 -26.07 0.16
N TYR A 53 -19.23 -24.74 0.34
CA TYR A 53 -18.41 -23.89 1.22
C TYR A 53 -19.23 -23.26 2.35
N LYS A 54 -20.39 -23.84 2.67
CA LYS A 54 -21.33 -23.31 3.67
C LYS A 54 -20.70 -23.17 5.06
N GLU A 55 -19.76 -24.03 5.41
CA GLU A 55 -19.03 -23.96 6.69
C GLU A 55 -18.21 -22.67 6.84
N TYR A 56 -17.76 -22.05 5.73
CA TYR A 56 -16.98 -20.80 5.72
C TYR A 56 -17.80 -19.57 5.31
N GLU A 57 -19.12 -19.69 5.22
CA GLU A 57 -20.00 -18.63 4.71
C GLU A 57 -19.85 -17.31 5.49
N GLU A 58 -19.79 -17.38 6.82
CA GLU A 58 -19.64 -16.20 7.66
C GLU A 58 -18.21 -15.58 7.54
N ASP A 59 -17.20 -16.42 7.35
CA ASP A 59 -15.83 -15.95 7.08
C ASP A 59 -15.77 -15.19 5.75
N PHE A 60 -16.35 -15.72 4.68
CA PHE A 60 -16.39 -15.04 3.39
C PHE A 60 -17.14 -13.73 3.45
N LYS A 61 -18.26 -13.65 4.16
CA LYS A 61 -19.00 -12.39 4.34
C LYS A 61 -18.16 -11.34 5.10
N ARG A 62 -17.49 -11.75 6.17
CA ARG A 62 -16.60 -10.88 6.94
C ARG A 62 -15.43 -10.42 6.09
N ILE A 63 -14.70 -11.34 5.44
CA ILE A 63 -13.54 -11.02 4.59
C ILE A 63 -13.97 -10.08 3.45
N LEU A 64 -15.13 -10.30 2.84
CA LEU A 64 -15.67 -9.42 1.81
C LEU A 64 -15.91 -8.00 2.33
N SER A 65 -16.50 -7.88 3.52
CA SER A 65 -16.71 -6.59 4.17
C SER A 65 -15.39 -5.89 4.49
N ASP A 66 -14.47 -6.61 5.12
CA ASP A 66 -13.16 -6.07 5.53
C ASP A 66 -12.33 -5.67 4.32
N SER A 67 -12.25 -6.53 3.30
CA SER A 67 -11.51 -6.24 2.07
C SER A 67 -12.06 -5.00 1.35
N LYS A 68 -13.37 -4.78 1.35
CA LYS A 68 -13.97 -3.58 0.78
C LYS A 68 -13.50 -2.31 1.49
N VAL A 69 -13.50 -2.30 2.83
CA VAL A 69 -13.02 -1.15 3.62
C VAL A 69 -11.54 -0.89 3.38
N LEU A 70 -10.70 -1.94 3.39
CA LEU A 70 -9.26 -1.81 3.15
C LEU A 70 -8.97 -1.30 1.73
N GLN A 71 -9.70 -1.80 0.72
CA GLN A 71 -9.60 -1.36 -0.67
C GLN A 71 -9.96 0.13 -0.83
N GLU A 72 -11.07 0.57 -0.25
CA GLU A 72 -11.51 1.97 -0.30
C GLU A 72 -10.50 2.90 0.38
N ASN A 73 -9.95 2.49 1.51
CA ASN A 73 -8.91 3.23 2.20
C ASN A 73 -7.64 3.36 1.35
N LEU A 74 -7.17 2.26 0.74
CA LEU A 74 -6.01 2.30 -0.16
C LEU A 74 -6.26 3.20 -1.37
N LEU A 75 -7.44 3.17 -1.98
CA LEU A 75 -7.79 4.07 -3.07
C LEU A 75 -7.76 5.55 -2.62
N SER A 76 -8.21 5.86 -1.42
CA SER A 76 -8.16 7.22 -0.88
C SER A 76 -6.73 7.70 -0.66
N LEU A 77 -5.82 6.79 -0.29
CA LEU A 77 -4.42 7.09 -0.04
C LEU A 77 -3.65 7.48 -1.30
N ILE A 78 -4.14 7.16 -2.51
CA ILE A 78 -3.56 7.65 -3.77
C ILE A 78 -3.56 9.19 -3.80
N ASN A 79 -4.69 9.80 -3.48
CA ASN A 79 -4.81 11.26 -3.46
C ASN A 79 -4.04 11.87 -2.30
N ARG A 80 -4.14 11.27 -1.12
CA ARG A 80 -3.48 11.75 0.09
C ARG A 80 -1.95 11.71 -0.03
N ASP A 81 -1.39 10.68 -0.68
CA ASP A 81 0.05 10.62 -0.97
C ASP A 81 0.47 11.80 -1.85
N ALA A 82 -0.27 12.08 -2.91
CA ALA A 82 -0.03 13.22 -3.78
C ALA A 82 -0.15 14.56 -3.05
N GLU A 83 -1.20 14.75 -2.25
CA GLU A 83 -1.41 15.97 -1.45
C GLU A 83 -0.30 16.21 -0.44
N ASN A 84 0.17 15.16 0.23
CA ASN A 84 1.23 15.23 1.21
C ASN A 84 2.61 15.46 0.60
N PHE A 85 2.83 14.97 -0.63
CA PHE A 85 4.12 15.12 -1.32
C PHE A 85 4.30 16.49 -2.00
N LEU A 86 3.24 17.10 -2.51
CA LEU A 86 3.35 18.36 -3.27
C LEU A 86 4.02 19.50 -2.51
N PRO A 87 3.74 19.74 -1.19
CA PRO A 87 4.47 20.73 -0.43
C PRO A 87 5.97 20.44 -0.34
N LEU A 88 6.37 19.17 -0.19
CA LEU A 88 7.77 18.75 -0.20
C LEU A 88 8.44 19.05 -1.55
N ALA A 89 7.75 18.77 -2.65
CA ALA A 89 8.23 19.09 -4.00
C ALA A 89 8.45 20.61 -4.21
N GLN A 90 7.65 21.46 -3.54
CA GLN A 90 7.85 22.91 -3.53
C GLN A 90 9.07 23.31 -2.69
N CYS A 91 9.30 22.68 -1.54
CA CYS A 91 10.46 22.95 -0.71
C CYS A 91 11.78 22.75 -1.47
N TYR A 92 11.89 21.75 -2.33
CA TYR A 92 13.09 21.55 -3.16
C TYR A 92 13.43 22.75 -4.06
N LYS A 93 12.42 23.51 -4.47
CA LYS A 93 12.57 24.69 -5.36
C LYS A 93 12.81 25.99 -4.61
N MET A 94 12.77 26.01 -3.26
CA MET A 94 13.02 27.21 -2.47
C MET A 94 14.45 27.72 -2.66
N LYS A 95 14.61 29.05 -2.69
CA LYS A 95 15.90 29.72 -2.81
C LYS A 95 16.79 29.44 -1.59
N THR A 96 18.09 29.55 -1.80
CA THR A 96 19.13 29.31 -0.80
C THR A 96 20.28 30.30 -0.98
N ASP A 97 19.97 31.54 -1.39
CA ASP A 97 20.96 32.59 -1.66
C ASP A 97 21.46 33.26 -0.38
N THR A 98 20.68 33.21 0.71
CA THR A 98 21.00 33.79 2.02
C THR A 98 20.91 32.76 3.13
N ALA A 99 21.58 33.01 4.26
CA ALA A 99 21.52 32.15 5.45
C ALA A 99 20.09 32.04 6.00
N GLU A 100 19.28 33.11 5.91
CA GLU A 100 17.88 33.10 6.33
C GLU A 100 17.02 32.18 5.42
N GLU A 101 17.22 32.27 4.11
CA GLU A 101 16.53 31.40 3.14
C GLU A 101 16.88 29.91 3.32
N ILE A 102 18.17 29.62 3.61
CA ILE A 102 18.62 28.26 3.92
C ILE A 102 17.91 27.73 5.17
N ALA A 103 17.89 28.49 6.27
CA ALA A 103 17.25 28.12 7.53
C ALA A 103 15.72 27.85 7.33
N LYS A 104 15.04 28.77 6.63
CA LYS A 104 13.62 28.65 6.32
C LYS A 104 13.29 27.43 5.47
N LYS A 105 14.11 27.16 4.45
CA LYS A 105 13.96 25.96 3.61
C LYS A 105 14.13 24.71 4.44
N GLU A 106 15.12 24.67 5.31
CA GLU A 106 15.39 23.50 6.14
C GLU A 106 14.22 23.20 7.10
N GLU A 107 13.70 24.22 7.80
CA GLU A 107 12.54 24.08 8.69
C GLU A 107 11.31 23.55 7.92
N ALA A 108 11.02 24.17 6.78
CA ALA A 108 9.91 23.75 5.92
C ALA A 108 10.09 22.29 5.44
N MET A 109 11.29 21.91 5.03
CA MET A 109 11.60 20.55 4.61
C MET A 109 11.38 19.54 5.72
N GLN A 110 11.84 19.77 6.95
CA GLN A 110 11.66 18.84 8.06
C GLN A 110 10.16 18.60 8.35
N THR A 111 9.34 19.63 8.26
CA THR A 111 7.88 19.52 8.41
C THR A 111 7.25 18.72 7.25
N CYS A 112 7.59 19.07 6.01
CA CYS A 112 7.02 18.42 4.81
C CYS A 112 7.45 16.95 4.69
N LEU A 113 8.68 16.59 5.09
CA LEU A 113 9.16 15.21 5.12
C LEU A 113 8.34 14.33 6.07
N LYS A 114 8.05 14.82 7.27
CA LYS A 114 7.19 14.10 8.24
C LYS A 114 5.76 13.91 7.69
N THR A 115 5.22 14.96 7.04
CA THR A 115 3.90 14.88 6.37
C THR A 115 3.90 13.86 5.23
N ALA A 116 4.92 13.86 4.39
CA ALA A 116 5.04 12.95 3.25
C ALA A 116 5.15 11.46 3.65
N ILE A 117 5.63 11.16 4.88
CA ILE A 117 5.69 9.79 5.42
C ILE A 117 4.30 9.26 5.80
N SER A 118 3.34 10.11 6.13
CA SER A 118 2.08 9.67 6.74
C SER A 118 1.23 8.76 5.83
N ALA A 119 1.11 9.07 4.55
CA ALA A 119 0.35 8.24 3.62
C ALA A 119 1.04 6.88 3.36
N PRO A 120 2.35 6.79 3.03
CA PRO A 120 3.07 5.52 2.96
C PRO A 120 3.00 4.67 4.23
N ALA A 121 2.99 5.27 5.42
CA ALA A 121 2.85 4.57 6.68
C ALA A 121 1.47 3.89 6.80
N GLU A 122 0.40 4.58 6.42
CA GLU A 122 -0.94 3.99 6.39
C GLU A 122 -1.08 2.91 5.31
N ILE A 123 -0.47 3.10 4.13
CA ILE A 123 -0.44 2.07 3.08
C ILE A 123 0.16 0.78 3.63
N ILE A 124 1.27 0.83 4.36
CA ILE A 124 1.90 -0.34 4.98
C ILE A 124 0.93 -1.03 5.94
N LYS A 125 0.32 -0.30 6.87
CA LYS A 125 -0.59 -0.86 7.87
C LYS A 125 -1.80 -1.55 7.22
N ILE A 126 -2.44 -0.88 6.27
CA ILE A 126 -3.61 -1.41 5.58
C ILE A 126 -3.24 -2.62 4.71
N THR A 127 -2.11 -2.55 4.03
CA THR A 127 -1.62 -3.66 3.19
C THR A 127 -1.28 -4.90 4.01
N TYR A 128 -0.69 -4.71 5.19
CA TYR A 128 -0.43 -5.81 6.13
C TYR A 128 -1.74 -6.52 6.57
N GLU A 129 -2.78 -5.75 6.91
CA GLU A 129 -4.09 -6.33 7.22
C GLU A 129 -4.70 -7.07 6.02
N ALA A 130 -4.56 -6.53 4.81
CA ALA A 130 -5.03 -7.20 3.60
C ALA A 130 -4.29 -8.53 3.30
N ILE A 131 -2.98 -8.62 3.61
CA ILE A 131 -2.21 -9.87 3.49
C ILE A 131 -2.76 -10.93 4.44
N LYS A 132 -3.18 -10.57 5.66
CA LYS A 132 -3.79 -11.52 6.61
C LYS A 132 -5.12 -12.08 6.08
N LEU A 133 -5.91 -11.27 5.37
CA LEU A 133 -7.12 -11.77 4.70
C LEU A 133 -6.78 -12.80 3.59
N GLN A 134 -5.71 -12.58 2.83
CA GLN A 134 -5.25 -13.55 1.83
C GLN A 134 -4.77 -14.87 2.47
N GLU A 135 -4.07 -14.82 3.62
CA GLU A 135 -3.66 -16.02 4.35
C GLU A 135 -4.87 -16.81 4.86
N GLU A 136 -5.91 -16.14 5.32
CA GLU A 136 -7.14 -16.79 5.73
C GLU A 136 -7.85 -17.46 4.53
N LEU A 137 -7.94 -16.77 3.41
CA LEU A 137 -8.53 -17.30 2.16
C LEU A 137 -7.75 -18.49 1.61
N ARG A 138 -6.44 -18.52 1.76
CA ARG A 138 -5.59 -19.61 1.26
C ARG A 138 -6.08 -21.00 1.71
N THR A 139 -6.65 -21.10 2.90
CA THR A 139 -7.15 -22.38 3.46
C THR A 139 -8.63 -22.64 3.20
N LYS A 140 -9.38 -21.66 2.70
CA LYS A 140 -10.84 -21.72 2.56
C LYS A 140 -11.32 -21.57 1.11
N ALA A 141 -10.49 -20.95 0.27
CA ALA A 141 -10.87 -20.64 -1.11
C ALA A 141 -10.99 -21.91 -1.97
N PRO A 142 -11.95 -21.93 -2.93
CA PRO A 142 -12.05 -22.99 -3.92
C PRO A 142 -10.78 -23.14 -4.75
N ALA A 143 -10.48 -24.37 -5.16
CA ALA A 143 -9.34 -24.64 -6.05
C ALA A 143 -9.37 -23.78 -7.34
N LEU A 144 -10.56 -23.46 -7.84
CA LEU A 144 -10.74 -22.64 -9.06
C LEU A 144 -10.28 -21.18 -8.88
N THR A 145 -10.33 -20.64 -7.66
CA THR A 145 -9.99 -19.24 -7.35
C THR A 145 -8.73 -19.11 -6.50
N ILE A 146 -8.06 -20.21 -6.18
CA ILE A 146 -6.88 -20.20 -5.31
C ILE A 146 -5.71 -19.40 -5.92
N SER A 147 -5.58 -19.39 -7.25
CA SER A 147 -4.58 -18.59 -7.95
C SER A 147 -4.78 -17.08 -7.73
N ASP A 148 -6.03 -16.62 -7.59
CA ASP A 148 -6.32 -15.20 -7.34
C ASP A 148 -5.91 -14.78 -5.93
N VAL A 149 -5.99 -15.70 -4.94
CA VAL A 149 -5.43 -15.50 -3.60
C VAL A 149 -3.91 -15.30 -3.68
N GLY A 150 -3.21 -16.14 -4.46
CA GLY A 150 -1.77 -16.02 -4.69
C GLY A 150 -1.40 -14.71 -5.38
N CYS A 151 -2.11 -14.34 -6.45
CA CYS A 151 -1.92 -13.06 -7.13
C CYS A 151 -2.15 -11.87 -6.20
N GLY A 152 -3.19 -11.94 -5.35
CA GLY A 152 -3.47 -10.92 -4.33
C GLY A 152 -2.30 -10.75 -3.36
N ALA A 153 -1.77 -11.85 -2.83
CA ALA A 153 -0.63 -11.82 -1.91
C ALA A 153 0.63 -11.20 -2.55
N VAL A 154 0.93 -11.54 -3.80
CA VAL A 154 2.08 -10.96 -4.54
C VAL A 154 1.91 -9.46 -4.76
N CYS A 155 0.74 -9.01 -5.18
CA CYS A 155 0.44 -7.59 -5.33
C CYS A 155 0.57 -6.84 -4.00
N LEU A 156 0.04 -7.40 -2.91
CA LEU A 156 0.11 -6.82 -1.58
C LEU A 156 1.55 -6.76 -1.07
N LYS A 157 2.38 -7.78 -1.29
CA LYS A 157 3.81 -7.73 -0.98
C LYS A 157 4.51 -6.59 -1.70
N ALA A 158 4.25 -6.45 -3.01
CA ALA A 158 4.82 -5.36 -3.80
C ALA A 158 4.41 -3.98 -3.26
N ALA A 159 3.13 -3.81 -2.88
CA ALA A 159 2.63 -2.57 -2.28
C ALA A 159 3.30 -2.27 -0.93
N LEU A 160 3.43 -3.28 -0.06
CA LEU A 160 4.06 -3.18 1.25
C LEU A 160 5.51 -2.72 1.14
N GLN A 161 6.30 -3.37 0.30
CA GLN A 161 7.71 -3.06 0.09
C GLN A 161 7.89 -1.70 -0.60
N SER A 162 7.04 -1.35 -1.56
CA SER A 162 7.05 -0.04 -2.20
C SER A 162 6.72 1.07 -1.22
N GLY A 163 5.72 0.90 -0.35
CA GLY A 163 5.41 1.82 0.74
C GLY A 163 6.61 2.05 1.65
N TRP A 164 7.32 0.99 2.02
CA TRP A 164 8.52 1.07 2.85
C TRP A 164 9.66 1.87 2.20
N LEU A 165 9.91 1.68 0.90
CA LEU A 165 10.92 2.46 0.17
C LEU A 165 10.57 3.96 0.14
N ASN A 166 9.30 4.31 0.03
CA ASN A 166 8.85 5.70 0.10
C ASN A 166 9.02 6.31 1.50
N ILE A 167 8.94 5.52 2.57
CA ILE A 167 9.30 5.96 3.91
C ILE A 167 10.81 6.17 4.03
N LEU A 168 11.61 5.19 3.62
CA LEU A 168 13.06 5.22 3.78
C LEU A 168 13.71 6.44 3.11
N ILE A 169 13.27 6.80 1.89
CA ILE A 169 13.83 7.95 1.18
C ILE A 169 13.59 9.27 1.93
N ASN A 170 12.43 9.41 2.56
CA ASN A 170 12.10 10.58 3.36
C ASN A 170 12.82 10.56 4.72
N LEU A 171 12.88 9.41 5.41
CA LEU A 171 13.60 9.28 6.69
C LEU A 171 15.09 9.62 6.56
N LYS A 172 15.70 9.35 5.39
CA LYS A 172 17.10 9.70 5.14
C LYS A 172 17.40 11.20 5.25
N LEU A 173 16.40 12.04 5.05
CA LEU A 173 16.51 13.49 5.06
C LEU A 173 15.98 14.12 6.37
N ILE A 174 15.35 13.35 7.24
CA ILE A 174 14.87 13.80 8.55
C ILE A 174 16.03 13.82 9.53
N LYS A 175 16.09 14.87 10.37
CA LYS A 175 17.12 15.06 11.40
C LYS A 175 16.69 14.58 12.79
N ASP A 176 15.40 14.40 13.00
CA ASP A 176 14.80 13.96 14.26
C ASP A 176 15.00 12.45 14.44
N GLU A 177 16.06 12.08 15.17
CA GLU A 177 16.44 10.67 15.38
C GLU A 177 15.38 9.88 16.18
N GLU A 178 14.69 10.54 17.11
CA GLU A 178 13.61 9.88 17.89
C GLU A 178 12.42 9.55 16.99
N TYR A 179 12.05 10.48 16.10
CA TYR A 179 11.02 10.23 15.10
C TYR A 179 11.42 9.10 14.14
N ILE A 180 12.67 9.09 13.63
CA ILE A 180 13.19 8.03 12.78
C ILE A 180 13.10 6.67 13.48
N LYS A 181 13.53 6.60 14.74
CA LYS A 181 13.48 5.37 15.53
C LYS A 181 12.05 4.89 15.77
N SER A 182 11.14 5.81 16.07
CA SER A 182 9.72 5.51 16.26
C SER A 182 9.09 4.94 15.01
N ILE A 183 9.24 5.59 13.85
CA ILE A 183 8.69 5.12 12.57
C ILE A 183 9.25 3.74 12.17
N LYS A 184 10.57 3.55 12.30
CA LYS A 184 11.20 2.25 12.00
C LYS A 184 10.73 1.17 12.97
N GLY A 185 10.65 1.47 14.26
CA GLY A 185 10.20 0.51 15.29
C GLY A 185 8.75 0.06 15.09
N GLU A 186 7.89 0.95 14.60
CA GLU A 186 6.49 0.63 14.33
C GLU A 186 6.29 -0.14 13.01
N LEU A 187 6.93 0.29 11.94
CA LEU A 187 6.57 -0.18 10.59
C LEU A 187 7.45 -1.29 10.04
N LEU A 188 8.74 -1.34 10.42
CA LEU A 188 9.64 -2.39 9.91
C LEU A 188 9.16 -3.80 10.25
N PRO A 189 8.69 -4.09 11.48
CA PRO A 189 8.15 -5.41 11.80
C PRO A 189 6.96 -5.80 10.90
N LEU A 190 6.06 -4.86 10.58
CA LEU A 190 4.92 -5.11 9.69
C LEU A 190 5.38 -5.44 8.25
N VAL A 191 6.42 -4.76 7.78
CA VAL A 191 7.00 -5.00 6.45
C VAL A 191 7.66 -6.37 6.37
N GLU A 192 8.43 -6.74 7.38
CA GLU A 192 9.11 -8.03 7.44
C GLU A 192 8.11 -9.19 7.59
N GLU A 193 7.21 -9.10 8.54
CA GLU A 193 6.19 -10.13 8.78
C GLU A 193 5.24 -10.27 7.59
N GLY A 194 4.72 -9.15 7.06
CA GLY A 194 3.82 -9.16 5.92
C GLY A 194 4.48 -9.69 4.65
N SER A 195 5.76 -9.36 4.41
CA SER A 195 6.50 -9.89 3.27
C SER A 195 6.67 -11.42 3.38
N ASN A 196 7.08 -11.90 4.57
CA ASN A 196 7.24 -13.34 4.82
C ASN A 196 5.91 -14.09 4.71
N LEU A 197 4.82 -13.51 5.20
CA LEU A 197 3.49 -14.10 5.10
C LEU A 197 3.02 -14.20 3.64
N ALA A 198 3.23 -13.16 2.85
CA ALA A 198 2.89 -13.15 1.43
C ALA A 198 3.72 -14.19 0.64
N ASP A 199 5.00 -14.35 0.95
CA ASP A 199 5.84 -15.40 0.36
C ASP A 199 5.33 -16.80 0.71
N LYS A 200 5.00 -17.03 1.97
CA LYS A 200 4.41 -18.29 2.43
C LYS A 200 3.11 -18.62 1.69
N ILE A 201 2.22 -17.62 1.50
CA ILE A 201 0.97 -17.79 0.73
C ILE A 201 1.31 -18.22 -0.69
N TYR A 202 2.20 -17.49 -1.36
CA TYR A 202 2.61 -17.78 -2.73
C TYR A 202 3.22 -19.18 -2.88
N GLU A 203 4.18 -19.54 -2.03
CA GLU A 203 4.86 -20.84 -2.08
C GLU A 203 3.89 -22.02 -1.89
N ASN A 204 2.96 -21.90 -0.92
CA ASN A 204 1.94 -22.93 -0.68
C ASN A 204 1.04 -23.12 -1.90
N ILE A 205 0.51 -22.02 -2.46
CA ILE A 205 -0.37 -22.07 -3.63
C ILE A 205 0.38 -22.58 -4.86
N ASN A 206 1.61 -22.10 -5.09
CA ASN A 206 2.46 -22.55 -6.18
C ASN A 206 2.71 -24.06 -6.10
N SER A 207 3.00 -24.61 -4.91
CA SER A 207 3.17 -26.03 -4.70
C SER A 207 1.88 -26.82 -4.96
N GLN A 208 0.74 -26.30 -4.51
CA GLN A 208 -0.57 -26.91 -4.73
C GLN A 208 -0.95 -26.97 -6.22
N LEU A 209 -0.61 -25.93 -6.98
CA LEU A 209 -0.94 -25.87 -8.41
C LEU A 209 0.00 -26.71 -9.28
N ASN A 210 1.17 -27.10 -8.78
CA ASN A 210 2.15 -27.96 -9.46
C ASN A 210 2.02 -29.45 -9.09
N SER A 211 1.15 -29.79 -8.12
CA SER A 211 0.85 -31.19 -7.73
C SER A 211 -0.29 -31.76 -8.53
#